data_0c21e02e25e6cc29d34aa84ed7ab4bb6
#
_entry.id   0c21e02e25e6cc29d34aa84ed7ab4bb6
#
_cell.length_a   1.000
_cell.length_b   1.000
_cell.length_c   1.000
_cell.angle_alpha   90.00
_cell.angle_beta   90.00
_cell.angle_gamma   90.00
#
_symmetry.space_group_name_H-M   'P 1'
#
loop_
_entity.id
_entity.type
_entity.pdbx_description
1 polymer ?
#
loop_
_entity_poly.entity_id
_entity_poly.type
_entity_poly.pdbx_seq_one_letter_code
_entity_poly.pdbx_strand_id
1 'polypeptide(L)'
;LKKSGLEIKEIKEYMSLCSLGNTTLKQRKEIFEKQKEEVLQEMEKLQKVLSMLNYKCWYYDQAIEKKDEAYVQALSFNQFPPQIQQYYKHSHEDC
;
A
#
# COMPACT_ATOMS: atom_id res chain seq x y z
N LEU A 1 -1.66 -11.33 -15.29
CA LEU A 1 -2.44 -12.26 -14.49
C LEU A 1 -2.18 -12.12 -13.03
N LYS A 2 -0.91 -12.07 -12.67
CA LYS A 2 -0.58 -11.88 -11.26
C LYS A 2 -1.05 -10.54 -10.75
N LYS A 3 -1.22 -9.58 -11.63
CA LYS A 3 -1.72 -8.27 -11.23
C LYS A 3 -3.14 -8.32 -10.73
N SER A 4 -3.91 -9.30 -11.16
CA SER A 4 -5.29 -9.45 -10.69
C SER A 4 -5.37 -10.24 -9.41
N GLY A 5 -4.26 -10.83 -8.95
CA GLY A 5 -4.22 -11.59 -7.73
C GLY A 5 -4.56 -13.05 -7.86
N LEU A 6 -5.07 -13.46 -9.02
CA LEU A 6 -5.41 -14.87 -9.25
C LEU A 6 -4.35 -15.53 -10.12
N GLU A 7 -3.83 -16.63 -9.62
CA GLU A 7 -2.89 -17.44 -10.38
C GLU A 7 -3.66 -18.45 -11.25
N ILE A 8 -2.97 -19.00 -12.23
CA ILE A 8 -3.61 -19.94 -13.16
C ILE A 8 -4.28 -21.08 -12.41
N LYS A 9 -3.61 -21.59 -11.38
CA LYS A 9 -4.16 -22.69 -10.58
C LYS A 9 -5.49 -22.31 -9.96
N GLU A 10 -5.58 -21.09 -9.43
CA GLU A 10 -6.80 -20.61 -8.78
C GLU A 10 -7.91 -20.34 -9.79
N ILE A 11 -7.54 -19.89 -10.97
CA ILE A 11 -8.52 -19.67 -12.04
C ILE A 11 -9.14 -21.01 -12.44
N LYS A 12 -8.32 -22.05 -12.57
CA LYS A 12 -8.82 -23.37 -12.93
C LYS A 12 -9.73 -23.91 -11.85
N GLU A 13 -9.38 -23.71 -10.59
CA GLU A 13 -10.20 -24.15 -9.46
C GLU A 13 -11.56 -23.45 -9.49
N TYR A 14 -11.55 -22.14 -9.71
CA TYR A 14 -12.77 -21.37 -9.82
C TYR A 14 -13.67 -21.90 -10.94
N MET A 15 -13.07 -22.16 -12.11
CA MET A 15 -13.84 -22.65 -13.24
C MET A 15 -14.43 -24.03 -12.96
N SER A 16 -13.69 -24.89 -12.28
CA SER A 16 -14.23 -26.19 -11.86
C SER A 16 -15.44 -26.04 -10.95
N LEU A 17 -15.36 -25.10 -10.00
CA LEU A 17 -16.46 -24.85 -9.10
C LEU A 17 -17.68 -24.33 -9.85
N CYS A 18 -17.46 -23.46 -10.84
CA CYS A 18 -18.57 -22.96 -11.66
C CYS A 18 -19.29 -24.08 -12.37
N SER A 19 -18.57 -25.09 -12.83
CA SER A 19 -19.18 -26.20 -13.56
C SER A 19 -20.09 -27.06 -12.68
N LEU A 20 -19.92 -26.98 -11.35
CA LEU A 20 -20.74 -27.72 -10.40
C LEU A 20 -22.04 -27.01 -10.05
N GLY A 21 -22.23 -25.79 -10.56
CA GLY A 21 -23.47 -25.07 -10.39
C GLY A 21 -23.64 -24.39 -9.06
N ASN A 22 -24.90 -24.16 -8.68
CA ASN A 22 -25.23 -23.33 -7.52
C ASN A 22 -24.75 -23.87 -6.18
N THR A 23 -24.40 -25.14 -6.12
CA THR A 23 -23.92 -25.73 -4.85
C THR A 23 -22.57 -25.19 -4.43
N THR A 24 -21.86 -24.50 -5.33
CA THR A 24 -20.51 -24.01 -5.03
C THR A 24 -20.45 -22.49 -4.92
N LEU A 25 -21.59 -21.82 -4.81
CA LEU A 25 -21.60 -20.36 -4.75
C LEU A 25 -20.78 -19.81 -3.58
N LYS A 26 -20.93 -20.42 -2.41
CA LYS A 26 -20.20 -19.98 -1.23
C LYS A 26 -18.70 -20.17 -1.41
N GLN A 27 -18.31 -21.31 -1.97
CA GLN A 27 -16.88 -21.58 -2.20
C GLN A 27 -16.29 -20.61 -3.20
N ARG A 28 -17.05 -20.28 -4.25
CA ARG A 28 -16.59 -19.31 -5.24
C ARG A 28 -16.43 -17.94 -4.61
N LYS A 29 -17.34 -17.54 -3.73
CA LYS A 29 -17.24 -16.27 -3.04
C LYS A 29 -15.98 -16.22 -2.18
N GLU A 30 -15.68 -17.31 -1.49
CA GLU A 30 -14.52 -17.38 -0.61
C GLU A 30 -13.21 -17.16 -1.38
N ILE A 31 -13.15 -17.66 -2.61
CA ILE A 31 -11.96 -17.42 -3.43
C ILE A 31 -11.73 -15.92 -3.63
N PHE A 32 -12.79 -15.17 -3.95
CA PHE A 32 -12.67 -13.75 -4.18
C PHE A 32 -12.46 -12.97 -2.90
N GLU A 33 -13.03 -13.42 -1.78
CA GLU A 33 -12.78 -12.77 -0.50
C GLU A 33 -11.31 -12.87 -0.10
N LYS A 34 -10.71 -14.03 -0.36
CA LYS A 34 -9.29 -14.22 -0.08
C LYS A 34 -8.45 -13.29 -0.94
N GLN A 35 -8.77 -13.19 -2.22
CA GLN A 35 -8.05 -12.31 -3.12
C GLN A 35 -8.20 -10.85 -2.71
N LYS A 36 -9.40 -10.46 -2.30
CA LYS A 36 -9.64 -9.11 -1.83
C LYS A 36 -8.77 -8.79 -0.62
N GLU A 37 -8.66 -9.73 0.30
CA GLU A 37 -7.84 -9.51 1.50
C GLU A 37 -6.38 -9.31 1.14
N GLU A 38 -5.88 -10.10 0.20
CA GLU A 38 -4.50 -9.98 -0.23
C GLU A 38 -4.23 -8.64 -0.89
N VAL A 39 -5.18 -8.17 -1.71
CA VAL A 39 -5.06 -6.87 -2.36
C VAL A 39 -5.06 -5.75 -1.33
N LEU A 40 -5.93 -5.84 -0.33
CA LEU A 40 -5.99 -4.81 0.71
C LEU A 40 -4.67 -4.72 1.48
N GLN A 41 -4.06 -5.86 1.76
CA GLN A 41 -2.75 -5.87 2.43
C GLN A 41 -1.67 -5.23 1.55
N GLU A 42 -1.71 -5.53 0.26
CA GLU A 42 -0.74 -4.95 -0.66
C GLU A 42 -0.92 -3.44 -0.77
N MET A 43 -2.18 -2.99 -0.82
CA MET A 43 -2.46 -1.56 -0.85
C MET A 43 -1.93 -0.84 0.39
N GLU A 44 -2.07 -1.47 1.55
CA GLU A 44 -1.56 -0.86 2.78
C GLU A 44 -0.05 -0.70 2.73
N LYS A 45 0.66 -1.72 2.24
CA LYS A 45 2.10 -1.64 2.09
C LYS A 45 2.50 -0.51 1.16
N LEU A 46 1.80 -0.40 0.03
CA LEU A 46 2.09 0.64 -0.95
C LEU A 46 1.78 2.02 -0.40
N GLN A 47 0.75 2.16 0.42
CA GLN A 47 0.43 3.45 1.02
C GLN A 47 1.53 3.90 1.98
N LYS A 48 2.15 2.98 2.71
CA LYS A 48 3.28 3.34 3.56
C LYS A 48 4.47 3.79 2.74
N VAL A 49 4.73 3.11 1.63
CA VAL A 49 5.81 3.51 0.74
C VAL A 49 5.51 4.89 0.16
N LEU A 50 4.27 5.12 -0.26
CA LEU A 50 3.88 6.41 -0.81
C LEU A 50 4.06 7.52 0.23
N SER A 51 3.67 7.26 1.48
CA SER A 51 3.86 8.25 2.54
C SER A 51 5.33 8.60 2.73
N MET A 52 6.19 7.60 2.69
CA MET A 52 7.63 7.83 2.81
C MET A 52 8.14 8.66 1.64
N LEU A 53 7.67 8.37 0.43
CA LEU A 53 8.10 9.11 -0.75
C LEU A 53 7.59 10.55 -0.70
N ASN A 54 6.36 10.77 -0.24
CA ASN A 54 5.83 12.12 -0.08
C ASN A 54 6.66 12.92 0.92
N TYR A 55 7.06 12.29 2.02
CA TYR A 55 7.93 12.94 2.99
C TYR A 55 9.28 13.28 2.37
N LYS A 56 9.88 12.34 1.62
CA LYS A 56 11.17 12.58 1.00
C LYS A 56 11.10 13.67 -0.06
N CYS A 57 10.02 13.74 -0.82
CA CYS A 57 9.85 14.81 -1.80
C CYS A 57 9.82 16.18 -1.11
N TRP A 58 9.06 16.28 -0.01
CA TRP A 58 9.03 17.52 0.76
C TRP A 58 10.41 17.84 1.30
N TYR A 59 11.10 16.83 1.83
CA TYR A 59 12.43 16.99 2.42
C TYR A 59 13.38 17.65 1.41
N TYR A 60 13.43 17.09 0.21
CA TYR A 60 14.35 17.62 -0.79
C TYR A 60 13.89 18.94 -1.40
N ASP A 61 12.56 19.17 -1.46
CA ASP A 61 12.07 20.48 -1.85
C ASP A 61 12.59 21.56 -0.90
N GLN A 62 12.57 21.29 0.38
CA GLN A 62 13.06 22.24 1.37
C GLN A 62 14.57 22.44 1.24
N ALA A 63 15.30 21.37 1.06
CA ALA A 63 16.76 21.44 0.91
C ALA A 63 17.14 22.25 -0.33
N ILE A 64 16.41 22.04 -1.42
CA ILE A 64 16.67 22.78 -2.66
C ILE A 64 16.35 24.25 -2.48
N GLU A 65 15.22 24.56 -1.86
CA GLU A 65 14.81 25.93 -1.65
C GLU A 65 15.81 26.70 -0.80
N LYS A 66 16.29 26.07 0.26
CA LYS A 66 17.25 26.69 1.17
C LYS A 66 18.68 26.53 0.68
N LYS A 67 18.90 25.73 -0.37
CA LYS A 67 20.24 25.42 -0.89
C LYS A 67 21.15 24.86 0.18
N ASP A 68 20.56 24.12 1.14
CA ASP A 68 21.31 23.60 2.27
C ASP A 68 20.52 22.48 2.93
N GLU A 69 21.00 21.26 2.76
CA GLU A 69 20.32 20.10 3.35
C GLU A 69 20.37 20.13 4.88
N ALA A 70 21.44 20.74 5.43
CA ALA A 70 21.60 20.82 6.88
C ALA A 70 20.43 21.57 7.53
N TYR A 71 19.84 22.53 6.82
CA TYR A 71 18.67 23.23 7.33
C TYR A 71 17.54 22.27 7.62
N VAL A 72 17.26 21.36 6.69
CA VAL A 72 16.16 20.42 6.85
C VAL A 72 16.48 19.38 7.92
N GLN A 73 17.74 18.93 7.94
CA GLN A 73 18.19 17.95 8.94
C GLN A 73 18.07 18.48 10.36
N ALA A 74 18.16 19.80 10.52
CA ALA A 74 18.05 20.42 11.83
C ALA A 74 16.61 20.61 12.30
N LEU A 75 15.62 20.42 11.42
CA LEU A 75 14.23 20.56 11.79
C LEU A 75 13.79 19.42 12.68
N SER A 76 13.04 19.72 13.74
CA SER A 76 12.43 18.70 14.55
C SER A 76 11.08 18.32 13.95
N PHE A 77 10.56 17.16 14.35
CA PHE A 77 9.26 16.68 13.87
C PHE A 77 8.17 17.73 14.05
N ASN A 78 8.18 18.43 15.18
CA ASN A 78 7.14 19.42 15.48
C ASN A 78 7.15 20.59 14.51
N GLN A 79 8.26 20.81 13.82
CA GLN A 79 8.39 21.90 12.85
C GLN A 79 7.93 21.50 11.46
N PHE A 80 7.63 20.21 11.24
CA PHE A 80 7.11 19.76 9.95
C PHE A 80 5.67 20.27 9.77
N PRO A 81 5.27 20.59 8.53
CA PRO A 81 3.85 20.88 8.26
C PRO A 81 2.98 19.69 8.68
N PRO A 82 1.71 19.93 9.08
CA PRO A 82 0.85 18.85 9.58
C PRO A 82 0.73 17.67 8.64
N GLN A 83 0.60 17.91 7.34
CA GLN A 83 0.48 16.83 6.36
C GLN A 83 1.76 16.00 6.31
N ILE A 84 2.89 16.66 6.40
CA ILE A 84 4.20 15.97 6.37
C ILE A 84 4.40 15.15 7.64
N GLN A 85 3.90 15.65 8.77
CA GLN A 85 3.94 14.88 10.00
C GLN A 85 3.18 13.57 9.85
N GLN A 86 2.02 13.61 9.19
CA GLN A 86 1.24 12.41 8.94
C GLN A 86 1.98 11.42 8.05
N TYR A 87 2.60 11.90 6.99
CA TYR A 87 3.38 11.04 6.10
C TYR A 87 4.52 10.38 6.86
N TYR A 88 5.21 11.15 7.67
CA TYR A 88 6.34 10.62 8.44
C TYR A 88 5.87 9.54 9.42
N LYS A 89 4.80 9.82 10.16
CA LYS A 89 4.27 8.85 11.11
C LYS A 89 3.82 7.57 10.42
N HIS A 90 3.09 7.71 9.31
CA HIS A 90 2.55 6.56 8.61
C HIS A 90 3.66 5.66 8.09
N SER A 91 4.72 6.27 7.56
CA SER A 91 5.83 5.50 7.00
C SER A 91 6.71 4.84 8.05
N HIS A 92 6.63 5.30 9.31
CA HIS A 92 7.47 4.81 10.40
C HIS A 92 6.70 4.08 11.49
N GLU A 93 5.40 3.83 11.28
CA GLU A 93 4.60 3.29 12.38
C GLU A 93 4.92 1.85 12.72
N ASP A 94 5.61 1.13 11.86
CA ASP A 94 6.03 -0.24 12.13
C ASP A 94 7.43 -0.33 12.73
N CYS A 95 8.05 0.81 12.97
CA CYS A 95 9.42 0.86 13.53
C CYS A 95 9.46 0.87 15.07
#